data_dc5344c539a7f98684c311f964332b07
#
_entry.id   dc5344c539a7f98684c311f964332b07
#
_cell.length_a   1.000
_cell.length_b   1.000
_cell.length_c   1.000
_cell.angle_alpha   90.00
_cell.angle_beta   90.00
_cell.angle_gamma   90.00
#
_symmetry.space_group_name_H-M   'P 1'
#
loop_
_entity.id
_entity.type
_entity.pdbx_description
1 polymer ?
#
loop_
_entity_poly.entity_id
_entity_poly.type
_entity_poly.pdbx_seq_one_letter_code
_entity_poly.pdbx_strand_id
1 'polypeptide(L)'
;MILAFIGSTIGSLWMMSFFGIALPQVFHNSFQLHKTLQIDGFLTLLIMGIGYMIIPRFRNISLASTNLAYLSFLLVLCSIIIYAVHQVLPTIDSDNNNLIKWSNLLRLSGITIFAIIVFLALRVRPKLLRLSDYFIALSIITLIIINILRSIGYNEYNDTNSLTHIQLWLLFPILMIFGIEYKTLPSFLRFIKPRRILGFTSFGLVSASIVLGLISILLCEESNLFPIIFNIVFLSSALTFGGAVYITGDFDNSSEIRRLIQGEKKARYDFTVIHIKLSFLLLYIGITMAFLFNLFHETFAFYDLAIHTIAIGFIGTTITVYLPLMLPPVIGRTIHFTNFNKIPLLLIILALGIRAIGDFVLTQSSSPYLVLPPFLYQQTIIQHFYGLSSWFVVAAMLIFVIIIHKSLSGSNVVYGIAGRE
;
A
#
# COMPACT_ATOMS: atom_id res chain seq x y z
N MET A 1 -2.87 9.31 -8.94
CA MET A 1 -1.93 8.83 -9.99
C MET A 1 -0.81 9.85 -10.28
N ILE A 2 -1.10 11.14 -10.54
CA ILE A 2 -0.07 12.16 -10.79
C ILE A 2 0.93 12.23 -9.62
N LEU A 3 0.45 12.30 -8.37
CA LEU A 3 1.31 12.31 -7.18
C LEU A 3 2.16 11.04 -7.05
N ALA A 4 1.61 9.88 -7.43
CA ALA A 4 2.38 8.65 -7.47
C ALA A 4 3.55 8.72 -8.46
N PHE A 5 3.28 9.23 -9.67
CA PHE A 5 4.29 9.40 -10.70
C PHE A 5 5.39 10.39 -10.25
N ILE A 6 4.99 11.57 -9.76
CA ILE A 6 5.93 12.59 -9.25
C ILE A 6 6.75 12.00 -8.10
N GLY A 7 6.09 11.38 -7.12
CA GLY A 7 6.75 10.79 -5.96
C GLY A 7 7.73 9.68 -6.34
N SER A 8 7.37 8.78 -7.26
CA SER A 8 8.28 7.73 -7.76
C SER A 8 9.46 8.31 -8.52
N THR A 9 9.24 9.34 -9.34
CA THR A 9 10.31 10.03 -10.07
C THR A 9 11.30 10.69 -9.11
N ILE A 10 10.79 11.40 -8.09
CA ILE A 10 11.64 12.02 -7.04
C ILE A 10 12.44 10.94 -6.28
N GLY A 11 11.81 9.84 -5.90
CA GLY A 11 12.49 8.73 -5.24
C GLY A 11 13.57 8.09 -6.13
N SER A 12 13.30 7.98 -7.45
CA SER A 12 14.29 7.49 -8.42
C SER A 12 15.49 8.43 -8.55
N LEU A 13 15.24 9.73 -8.63
CA LEU A 13 16.29 10.73 -8.68
C LEU A 13 17.11 10.74 -7.38
N TRP A 14 16.44 10.67 -6.23
CA TRP A 14 17.12 10.59 -4.94
C TRP A 14 18.03 9.36 -4.84
N MET A 15 17.53 8.20 -5.27
CA MET A 15 18.31 6.97 -5.32
C MET A 15 19.54 7.11 -6.23
N MET A 16 19.38 7.73 -7.40
CA MET A 16 20.51 7.99 -8.32
C MET A 16 21.53 8.95 -7.70
N SER A 17 21.08 9.96 -6.93
CA SER A 17 22.01 10.88 -6.25
C SER A 17 22.82 10.19 -5.17
N PHE A 18 22.24 9.22 -4.48
CA PHE A 18 22.92 8.41 -3.49
C PHE A 18 24.09 7.63 -4.11
N PHE A 19 24.03 7.37 -5.41
CA PHE A 19 25.05 6.64 -6.17
C PHE A 19 25.94 7.54 -7.06
N GLY A 20 26.09 8.83 -6.71
CA GLY A 20 27.10 9.69 -7.28
C GLY A 20 26.63 10.64 -8.39
N ILE A 21 25.31 10.68 -8.69
CA ILE A 21 24.76 11.69 -9.57
C ILE A 21 24.38 12.92 -8.74
N ALA A 22 25.09 14.03 -8.93
CA ALA A 22 24.83 15.27 -8.21
C ALA A 22 23.42 15.81 -8.57
N LEU A 23 22.53 15.86 -7.58
CA LEU A 23 21.24 16.55 -7.69
C LEU A 23 21.39 18.02 -7.23
N PRO A 24 20.61 18.96 -7.82
CA PRO A 24 20.51 20.31 -7.29
C PRO A 24 20.13 20.32 -5.80
N GLN A 25 20.64 21.29 -5.05
CA GLN A 25 20.38 21.40 -3.59
C GLN A 25 18.89 21.40 -3.20
N VAL A 26 18.02 21.83 -4.11
CA VAL A 26 16.55 21.79 -3.95
C VAL A 26 16.06 20.37 -3.60
N PHE A 27 16.79 19.33 -3.97
CA PHE A 27 16.41 17.93 -3.69
C PHE A 27 17.05 17.33 -2.43
N HIS A 28 17.68 18.13 -1.56
CA HIS A 28 18.31 17.62 -0.32
C HIS A 28 17.32 16.86 0.56
N ASN A 29 16.07 17.33 0.63
CA ASN A 29 14.96 16.69 1.37
C ASN A 29 14.10 15.78 0.49
N SER A 30 14.63 15.31 -0.65
CA SER A 30 13.85 14.55 -1.64
C SER A 30 13.31 13.21 -1.10
N PHE A 31 14.00 12.58 -0.14
CA PHE A 31 13.50 11.38 0.52
C PHE A 31 12.16 11.62 1.24
N GLN A 32 12.05 12.72 1.97
CA GLN A 32 10.84 13.06 2.72
C GLN A 32 9.70 13.47 1.80
N LEU A 33 10.03 14.19 0.74
CA LEU A 33 9.06 14.54 -0.30
C LEU A 33 8.56 13.29 -1.03
N HIS A 34 9.47 12.35 -1.39
CA HIS A 34 9.12 11.05 -1.95
C HIS A 34 8.12 10.30 -1.04
N LYS A 35 8.44 10.15 0.23
CA LYS A 35 7.61 9.46 1.21
C LYS A 35 6.22 10.09 1.32
N THR A 36 6.15 11.40 1.48
CA THR A 36 4.88 12.13 1.59
C THR A 36 4.02 12.00 0.34
N LEU A 37 4.61 12.13 -0.84
CA LEU A 37 3.87 11.99 -2.10
C LEU A 37 3.36 10.57 -2.33
N GLN A 38 4.10 9.54 -1.88
CA GLN A 38 3.68 8.15 -2.03
C GLN A 38 2.62 7.76 -1.00
N ILE A 39 2.86 8.05 0.28
CA ILE A 39 1.99 7.59 1.36
C ILE A 39 0.76 8.52 1.49
N ASP A 40 0.99 9.80 1.74
CA ASP A 40 -0.11 10.77 1.95
C ASP A 40 -0.78 11.12 0.61
N GLY A 41 0.02 11.32 -0.44
CA GLY A 41 -0.48 11.74 -1.74
C GLY A 41 -1.15 10.62 -2.51
N PHE A 42 -0.43 9.55 -2.79
CA PHE A 42 -0.95 8.49 -3.65
C PHE A 42 -1.84 7.52 -2.88
N LEU A 43 -1.29 6.83 -1.87
CA LEU A 43 -2.03 5.76 -1.21
C LEU A 43 -3.25 6.30 -0.46
N THR A 44 -3.09 7.36 0.33
CA THR A 44 -4.20 7.90 1.13
C THR A 44 -5.31 8.45 0.25
N LEU A 45 -5.02 9.30 -0.74
CA LEU A 45 -6.05 9.85 -1.62
C LEU A 45 -6.71 8.81 -2.51
N LEU A 46 -5.95 7.81 -2.98
CA LEU A 46 -6.51 6.71 -3.75
C LEU A 46 -7.47 5.87 -2.92
N ILE A 47 -7.09 5.51 -1.69
CA ILE A 47 -7.91 4.73 -0.78
C ILE A 47 -9.15 5.51 -0.36
N MET A 48 -9.03 6.81 -0.11
CA MET A 48 -10.19 7.68 0.15
C MET A 48 -11.17 7.64 -1.02
N GLY A 49 -10.68 7.82 -2.26
CA GLY A 49 -11.50 7.78 -3.46
C GLY A 49 -12.20 6.42 -3.67
N ILE A 50 -11.46 5.33 -3.51
CA ILE A 50 -11.99 3.97 -3.58
C ILE A 50 -13.00 3.73 -2.44
N GLY A 51 -12.69 4.17 -1.23
CA GLY A 51 -13.55 4.05 -0.06
C GLY A 51 -14.90 4.73 -0.25
N TYR A 52 -14.92 5.96 -0.80
CA TYR A 52 -16.15 6.67 -1.13
C TYR A 52 -17.02 5.96 -2.16
N MET A 53 -16.42 5.23 -3.08
CA MET A 53 -17.17 4.47 -4.09
C MET A 53 -17.64 3.10 -3.60
N ILE A 54 -16.76 2.35 -2.95
CA ILE A 54 -16.97 0.93 -2.67
C ILE A 54 -17.76 0.71 -1.39
N ILE A 55 -17.44 1.44 -0.31
CA ILE A 55 -18.04 1.18 1.00
C ILE A 55 -19.57 1.42 0.99
N PRO A 56 -20.09 2.53 0.45
CA PRO A 56 -21.54 2.71 0.34
C PRO A 56 -22.20 1.62 -0.51
N ARG A 57 -21.56 1.19 -1.62
CA ARG A 57 -22.09 0.11 -2.48
C ARG A 57 -22.11 -1.24 -1.76
N PHE A 58 -21.13 -1.52 -0.93
CA PHE A 58 -21.14 -2.71 -0.09
C PHE A 58 -22.35 -2.75 0.85
N ARG A 59 -22.91 -1.60 1.17
CA ARG A 59 -24.08 -1.42 2.03
C ARG A 59 -25.37 -1.18 1.24
N ASN A 60 -25.26 -1.08 -0.08
CA ASN A 60 -26.38 -0.73 -0.95
C ASN A 60 -27.06 0.60 -0.53
N ILE A 61 -26.25 1.62 -0.30
CA ILE A 61 -26.64 2.98 0.05
C ILE A 61 -25.92 3.99 -0.83
N SER A 62 -26.43 5.21 -0.90
CA SER A 62 -25.72 6.34 -1.49
C SER A 62 -24.64 6.87 -0.54
N LEU A 63 -23.66 7.61 -1.07
CA LEU A 63 -22.69 8.32 -0.26
C LEU A 63 -23.41 9.38 0.59
N ALA A 64 -23.00 9.51 1.86
CA ALA A 64 -23.65 10.42 2.81
C ALA A 64 -23.61 11.90 2.35
N SER A 65 -22.51 12.34 1.77
CA SER A 65 -22.35 13.66 1.18
C SER A 65 -21.20 13.70 0.19
N THR A 66 -21.48 14.04 -1.05
CA THR A 66 -20.46 14.26 -2.09
C THR A 66 -19.64 15.51 -1.82
N ASN A 67 -20.27 16.58 -1.32
CA ASN A 67 -19.59 17.84 -1.02
C ASN A 67 -18.56 17.67 0.10
N LEU A 68 -18.92 16.95 1.18
CA LEU A 68 -17.96 16.64 2.25
C LEU A 68 -16.84 15.73 1.77
N ALA A 69 -17.10 14.80 0.85
CA ALA A 69 -16.06 13.96 0.24
C ALA A 69 -15.08 14.80 -0.59
N TYR A 70 -15.57 15.75 -1.38
CA TYR A 70 -14.71 16.70 -2.10
C TYR A 70 -13.92 17.60 -1.14
N LEU A 71 -14.56 18.14 -0.09
CA LEU A 71 -13.87 18.94 0.91
C LEU A 71 -12.76 18.17 1.59
N SER A 72 -13.02 16.95 2.02
CA SER A 72 -12.02 16.06 2.64
C SER A 72 -10.82 15.80 1.70
N PHE A 73 -11.10 15.51 0.43
CA PHE A 73 -10.07 15.35 -0.59
C PHE A 73 -9.21 16.60 -0.77
N LEU A 74 -9.85 17.78 -0.88
CA LEU A 74 -9.16 19.05 -1.05
C LEU A 74 -8.29 19.40 0.16
N LEU A 75 -8.77 19.18 1.39
CA LEU A 75 -8.01 19.44 2.61
C LEU A 75 -6.73 18.57 2.66
N VAL A 76 -6.83 17.27 2.35
CA VAL A 76 -5.65 16.40 2.29
C VAL A 76 -4.72 16.83 1.16
N LEU A 77 -5.24 17.15 -0.03
CA LEU A 77 -4.43 17.59 -1.16
C LEU A 77 -3.69 18.91 -0.84
N CYS A 78 -4.37 19.89 -0.26
CA CYS A 78 -3.75 21.15 0.17
C CYS A 78 -2.66 20.91 1.22
N SER A 79 -2.89 19.99 2.16
CA SER A 79 -1.86 19.63 3.15
C SER A 79 -0.59 19.11 2.51
N ILE A 80 -0.73 18.24 1.50
CA ILE A 80 0.41 17.67 0.78
C ILE A 80 1.17 18.75 0.01
N ILE A 81 0.45 19.68 -0.63
CA ILE A 81 1.07 20.78 -1.37
C ILE A 81 1.83 21.70 -0.40
N ILE A 82 1.24 22.08 0.72
CA ILE A 82 1.90 22.92 1.74
C ILE A 82 3.17 22.22 2.26
N TYR A 83 3.09 20.92 2.56
CA TYR A 83 4.24 20.15 3.00
C TYR A 83 5.33 20.08 1.91
N ALA A 84 4.95 19.88 0.66
CA ALA A 84 5.89 19.83 -0.46
C ALA A 84 6.59 21.19 -0.66
N VAL A 85 5.85 22.30 -0.55
CA VAL A 85 6.44 23.64 -0.60
C VAL A 85 7.45 23.85 0.51
N HIS A 86 7.13 23.46 1.75
CA HIS A 86 8.08 23.56 2.87
C HIS A 86 9.36 22.75 2.61
N GLN A 87 9.25 21.53 2.04
CA GLN A 87 10.43 20.69 1.75
C GLN A 87 11.32 21.27 0.63
N VAL A 88 10.72 21.93 -0.35
CA VAL A 88 11.44 22.50 -1.51
C VAL A 88 12.02 23.88 -1.19
N LEU A 89 11.34 24.67 -0.37
CA LEU A 89 11.69 26.05 -0.03
C LEU A 89 11.84 26.22 1.50
N PRO A 90 12.82 25.58 2.14
CA PRO A 90 12.99 25.63 3.60
C PRO A 90 13.25 27.02 4.16
N THR A 91 13.70 27.96 3.31
CA THR A 91 13.98 29.36 3.71
C THR A 91 12.72 30.17 4.02
N ILE A 92 11.53 29.71 3.59
CA ILE A 92 10.26 30.45 3.81
C ILE A 92 9.78 30.33 5.27
N ASP A 93 10.17 29.28 5.99
CA ASP A 93 9.66 28.96 7.34
C ASP A 93 10.79 28.67 8.34
N SER A 94 11.90 29.41 8.25
CA SER A 94 13.13 29.11 9.00
C SER A 94 12.98 29.11 10.52
N ASP A 95 12.00 29.84 11.08
CA ASP A 95 11.95 30.08 12.53
C ASP A 95 10.81 29.39 13.29
N ASN A 96 9.72 28.91 12.64
CA ASN A 96 8.53 28.52 13.39
C ASN A 96 7.85 27.18 12.99
N ASN A 97 8.28 26.47 11.95
CA ASN A 97 7.63 25.24 11.46
C ASN A 97 6.08 25.36 11.28
N ASN A 98 5.60 26.59 11.05
CA ASN A 98 4.16 26.87 10.95
C ASN A 98 3.52 26.15 9.75
N LEU A 99 4.23 26.07 8.62
CA LEU A 99 3.74 25.37 7.43
C LEU A 99 3.52 23.88 7.69
N ILE A 100 4.42 23.22 8.45
CA ILE A 100 4.25 21.81 8.85
C ILE A 100 3.02 21.66 9.75
N LYS A 101 2.84 22.54 10.73
CA LYS A 101 1.67 22.52 11.63
C LYS A 101 0.37 22.67 10.85
N TRP A 102 0.29 23.63 9.93
CA TRP A 102 -0.88 23.82 9.07
C TRP A 102 -1.12 22.62 8.15
N SER A 103 -0.06 22.07 7.55
CA SER A 103 -0.17 20.83 6.76
C SER A 103 -0.76 19.70 7.58
N ASN A 104 -0.25 19.44 8.79
CA ASN A 104 -0.74 18.38 9.66
C ASN A 104 -2.19 18.61 10.08
N LEU A 105 -2.59 19.83 10.42
CA LEU A 105 -3.96 20.17 10.79
C LEU A 105 -4.95 19.96 9.64
N LEU A 106 -4.62 20.44 8.44
CA LEU A 106 -5.46 20.27 7.25
C LEU A 106 -5.62 18.78 6.91
N ARG A 107 -4.54 17.99 6.99
CA ARG A 107 -4.57 16.55 6.74
C ARG A 107 -5.45 15.83 7.75
N LEU A 108 -5.25 16.10 9.05
CA LEU A 108 -6.06 15.49 10.11
C LEU A 108 -7.53 15.85 9.94
N SER A 109 -7.85 17.09 9.59
CA SER A 109 -9.22 17.54 9.32
C SER A 109 -9.84 16.81 8.14
N GLY A 110 -9.11 16.68 7.02
CA GLY A 110 -9.58 15.95 5.85
C GLY A 110 -9.80 14.47 6.13
N ILE A 111 -8.87 13.82 6.85
CA ILE A 111 -9.00 12.40 7.25
C ILE A 111 -10.17 12.22 8.23
N THR A 112 -10.40 13.13 9.14
CA THR A 112 -11.53 13.06 10.08
C THR A 112 -12.87 13.14 9.34
N ILE A 113 -13.01 14.02 8.35
CA ILE A 113 -14.21 14.07 7.50
C ILE A 113 -14.38 12.75 6.73
N PHE A 114 -13.30 12.20 6.15
CA PHE A 114 -13.34 10.89 5.50
C PHE A 114 -13.85 9.80 6.45
N ALA A 115 -13.30 9.75 7.66
CA ALA A 115 -13.70 8.80 8.68
C ALA A 115 -15.18 8.91 9.04
N ILE A 116 -15.68 10.13 9.25
CA ILE A 116 -17.08 10.38 9.55
C ILE A 116 -17.97 9.83 8.43
N ILE A 117 -17.67 10.13 7.16
CA ILE A 117 -18.44 9.66 6.01
C ILE A 117 -18.48 8.13 5.97
N VAL A 118 -17.33 7.47 6.18
CA VAL A 118 -17.24 6.00 6.16
C VAL A 118 -17.97 5.39 7.36
N PHE A 119 -17.78 5.90 8.57
CA PHE A 119 -18.48 5.39 9.74
C PHE A 119 -19.98 5.58 9.65
N LEU A 120 -20.47 6.67 9.08
CA LEU A 120 -21.89 6.84 8.79
C LEU A 120 -22.38 5.75 7.83
N ALA A 121 -21.62 5.43 6.78
CA ALA A 121 -21.96 4.36 5.86
C ALA A 121 -21.95 2.98 6.54
N LEU A 122 -20.99 2.70 7.42
CA LEU A 122 -20.91 1.44 8.16
C LEU A 122 -22.03 1.31 9.20
N ARG A 123 -22.48 2.41 9.81
CA ARG A 123 -23.56 2.43 10.80
C ARG A 123 -24.93 2.08 10.22
N VAL A 124 -25.15 2.32 8.92
CA VAL A 124 -26.39 1.95 8.27
C VAL A 124 -26.52 0.41 8.25
N ARG A 125 -27.62 -0.10 8.80
CA ARG A 125 -27.88 -1.53 8.97
C ARG A 125 -26.85 -2.27 9.84
N PRO A 126 -26.69 -1.92 11.11
CA PRO A 126 -25.66 -2.49 12.00
C PRO A 126 -25.77 -4.00 12.18
N LYS A 127 -26.98 -4.59 12.07
CA LYS A 127 -27.20 -6.04 12.12
C LYS A 127 -26.52 -6.81 10.97
N LEU A 128 -26.06 -6.12 9.92
CA LEU A 128 -25.35 -6.68 8.78
C LEU A 128 -23.84 -6.42 8.83
N LEU A 129 -23.30 -5.99 9.97
CA LEU A 129 -21.85 -5.85 10.15
C LEU A 129 -21.16 -7.19 9.93
N ARG A 130 -20.19 -7.18 9.03
CA ARG A 130 -19.38 -8.35 8.68
C ARG A 130 -17.94 -8.09 9.10
N LEU A 131 -17.14 -9.13 9.16
CA LEU A 131 -15.72 -9.02 9.50
C LEU A 131 -14.97 -8.05 8.56
N SER A 132 -15.35 -7.99 7.27
CA SER A 132 -14.85 -6.98 6.32
C SER A 132 -14.99 -5.54 6.84
N ASP A 133 -16.10 -5.24 7.51
CA ASP A 133 -16.38 -3.90 8.01
C ASP A 133 -15.53 -3.54 9.21
N TYR A 134 -15.20 -4.53 10.04
CA TYR A 134 -14.27 -4.35 11.17
C TYR A 134 -12.85 -4.05 10.70
N PHE A 135 -12.36 -4.74 9.67
CA PHE A 135 -11.05 -4.41 9.08
C PHE A 135 -11.04 -2.99 8.48
N ILE A 136 -12.10 -2.59 7.77
CA ILE A 136 -12.22 -1.24 7.21
C ILE A 136 -12.26 -0.19 8.34
N ALA A 137 -13.02 -0.43 9.40
CA ALA A 137 -13.09 0.48 10.53
C ALA A 137 -11.72 0.61 11.24
N LEU A 138 -11.04 -0.51 11.49
CA LEU A 138 -9.71 -0.52 12.09
C LEU A 138 -8.67 0.19 11.23
N SER A 139 -8.73 0.02 9.90
CA SER A 139 -7.90 0.76 8.94
C SER A 139 -8.03 2.28 9.14
N ILE A 140 -9.25 2.79 9.21
CA ILE A 140 -9.51 4.23 9.37
C ILE A 140 -9.09 4.72 10.76
N ILE A 141 -9.35 3.93 11.81
CA ILE A 141 -8.91 4.26 13.17
C ILE A 141 -7.37 4.36 13.21
N THR A 142 -6.66 3.42 12.60
CA THR A 142 -5.20 3.44 12.50
C THR A 142 -4.71 4.70 11.78
N LEU A 143 -5.34 5.07 10.66
CA LEU A 143 -5.01 6.30 9.93
C LEU A 143 -5.19 7.56 10.79
N ILE A 144 -6.27 7.65 11.57
CA ILE A 144 -6.52 8.78 12.47
C ILE A 144 -5.44 8.84 13.56
N ILE A 145 -5.16 7.70 14.22
CA ILE A 145 -4.18 7.63 15.31
C ILE A 145 -2.81 8.11 14.84
N ILE A 146 -2.35 7.63 13.70
CA ILE A 146 -1.04 8.03 13.14
C ILE A 146 -1.00 9.53 12.83
N ASN A 147 -2.09 10.07 12.27
CA ASN A 147 -2.13 11.51 11.99
C ASN A 147 -2.24 12.39 13.24
N ILE A 148 -2.85 11.89 14.31
CA ILE A 148 -2.81 12.54 15.63
C ILE A 148 -1.37 12.54 16.16
N LEU A 149 -0.69 11.39 16.18
CA LEU A 149 0.71 11.30 16.62
C LEU A 149 1.60 12.28 15.89
N ARG A 150 1.48 12.35 14.58
CA ARG A 150 2.23 13.30 13.76
C ARG A 150 1.89 14.76 14.07
N SER A 151 0.63 15.06 14.40
CA SER A 151 0.19 16.43 14.73
C SER A 151 0.70 16.92 16.07
N ILE A 152 0.97 16.01 17.03
CA ILE A 152 1.54 16.33 18.35
C ILE A 152 3.07 16.28 18.38
N GLY A 153 3.71 16.13 17.21
CA GLY A 153 5.16 16.24 17.08
C GLY A 153 5.95 14.95 17.18
N TYR A 154 5.27 13.79 17.25
CA TYR A 154 5.97 12.51 17.06
C TYR A 154 6.43 12.41 15.60
N ASN A 155 7.64 12.87 15.36
CA ASN A 155 8.25 12.87 14.04
C ASN A 155 9.09 11.61 13.86
N GLU A 156 8.98 11.01 12.69
CA GLU A 156 9.67 9.81 12.24
C GLU A 156 11.20 9.95 12.16
N TYR A 157 11.77 11.12 12.52
CA TYR A 157 13.12 11.50 12.14
C TYR A 157 14.20 11.17 13.15
N ASN A 158 13.84 10.95 14.41
CA ASN A 158 14.82 10.85 15.50
C ASN A 158 14.88 9.49 16.16
N ASP A 159 14.11 8.49 15.70
CA ASP A 159 13.90 7.29 16.49
C ASP A 159 14.46 6.02 15.83
N THR A 160 15.10 5.20 16.65
CA THR A 160 15.37 3.78 16.41
C THR A 160 14.13 3.01 15.95
N ASN A 161 12.92 3.54 16.19
CA ASN A 161 11.63 3.00 15.83
C ASN A 161 11.04 3.50 14.48
N SER A 162 11.86 4.14 13.64
CA SER A 162 11.41 4.71 12.35
C SER A 162 10.70 3.69 11.44
N LEU A 163 11.16 2.44 11.42
CA LEU A 163 10.55 1.37 10.64
C LEU A 163 9.16 1.00 11.19
N THR A 164 9.00 0.86 12.50
CA THR A 164 7.71 0.56 13.15
C THR A 164 6.69 1.66 12.85
N HIS A 165 7.12 2.91 12.82
CA HIS A 165 6.27 4.05 12.46
C HIS A 165 5.76 3.96 11.01
N ILE A 166 6.66 3.65 10.07
CA ILE A 166 6.29 3.46 8.66
C ILE A 166 5.39 2.23 8.51
N GLN A 167 5.65 1.14 9.22
CA GLN A 167 4.82 -0.05 9.19
C GLN A 167 3.40 0.21 9.72
N LEU A 168 3.24 0.99 10.79
CA LEU A 168 1.91 1.41 11.27
C LEU A 168 1.18 2.23 10.19
N TRP A 169 1.89 3.09 9.44
CA TRP A 169 1.35 3.79 8.30
C TRP A 169 0.86 2.84 7.20
N LEU A 170 1.67 1.83 6.86
CA LEU A 170 1.33 0.85 5.85
C LEU A 170 0.19 -0.09 6.30
N LEU A 171 -0.04 -0.23 7.60
CA LEU A 171 -1.18 -0.99 8.13
C LEU A 171 -2.53 -0.40 7.71
N PHE A 172 -2.64 0.92 7.56
CA PHE A 172 -3.87 1.54 7.04
C PHE A 172 -4.28 0.95 5.67
N PRO A 173 -3.46 1.01 4.60
CA PRO A 173 -3.80 0.40 3.33
C PRO A 173 -3.93 -1.12 3.40
N ILE A 174 -3.11 -1.81 4.18
CA ILE A 174 -3.18 -3.27 4.32
C ILE A 174 -4.52 -3.70 4.90
N LEU A 175 -4.97 -3.07 5.97
CA LEU A 175 -6.26 -3.36 6.61
C LEU A 175 -7.44 -3.02 5.69
N MET A 176 -7.33 -1.94 4.92
CA MET A 176 -8.35 -1.61 3.92
C MET A 176 -8.43 -2.69 2.84
N ILE A 177 -7.28 -3.18 2.36
CA ILE A 177 -7.20 -4.29 1.41
C ILE A 177 -7.82 -5.55 2.04
N PHE A 178 -7.44 -5.93 3.25
CA PHE A 178 -8.01 -7.09 3.94
C PHE A 178 -9.53 -7.00 4.04
N GLY A 179 -10.07 -5.83 4.43
CA GLY A 179 -11.50 -5.62 4.51
C GLY A 179 -12.21 -5.77 3.16
N ILE A 180 -11.63 -5.22 2.10
CA ILE A 180 -12.17 -5.30 0.74
C ILE A 180 -12.06 -6.74 0.23
N GLU A 181 -10.90 -7.39 0.34
CA GLU A 181 -10.65 -8.74 -0.15
C GLU A 181 -11.49 -9.79 0.56
N TYR A 182 -11.66 -9.70 1.86
CA TYR A 182 -12.51 -10.63 2.63
C TYR A 182 -13.94 -10.70 2.05
N LYS A 183 -14.42 -9.61 1.47
CA LYS A 183 -15.73 -9.54 0.85
C LYS A 183 -15.71 -9.85 -0.65
N THR A 184 -14.69 -9.36 -1.36
CA THR A 184 -14.67 -9.38 -2.83
C THR A 184 -14.10 -10.67 -3.42
N LEU A 185 -13.11 -11.30 -2.76
CA LEU A 185 -12.55 -12.56 -3.25
C LEU A 185 -13.61 -13.65 -3.47
N PRO A 186 -14.54 -13.91 -2.52
CA PRO A 186 -15.60 -14.88 -2.75
C PRO A 186 -16.54 -14.51 -3.89
N SER A 187 -16.81 -13.22 -4.09
CA SER A 187 -17.77 -12.76 -5.11
C SER A 187 -17.16 -12.66 -6.50
N PHE A 188 -15.94 -12.15 -6.65
CA PHE A 188 -15.29 -11.95 -7.96
C PHE A 188 -14.61 -13.22 -8.49
N LEU A 189 -13.97 -13.98 -7.61
CA LEU A 189 -13.24 -15.18 -7.98
C LEU A 189 -14.05 -16.46 -7.70
N ARG A 190 -15.29 -16.33 -7.22
CA ARG A 190 -16.14 -17.45 -6.81
C ARG A 190 -15.45 -18.41 -5.86
N PHE A 191 -14.58 -17.88 -4.98
CA PHE A 191 -13.96 -18.65 -3.92
C PHE A 191 -15.00 -19.12 -2.90
N ILE A 192 -14.64 -20.15 -2.16
CA ILE A 192 -15.40 -20.61 -1.02
C ILE A 192 -15.52 -19.45 -0.01
N LYS A 193 -16.59 -19.43 0.78
CA LYS A 193 -16.78 -18.45 1.84
C LYS A 193 -15.56 -18.46 2.77
N PRO A 194 -15.00 -17.29 3.11
CA PRO A 194 -13.83 -17.21 3.97
C PRO A 194 -14.06 -17.94 5.31
N ARG A 195 -13.00 -18.54 5.84
CA ARG A 195 -13.02 -19.20 7.15
C ARG A 195 -13.16 -18.16 8.23
N ARG A 196 -14.36 -18.10 8.84
CA ARG A 196 -14.73 -17.05 9.78
C ARG A 196 -13.83 -17.01 11.01
N ILE A 197 -13.50 -18.17 11.58
CA ILE A 197 -12.63 -18.27 12.76
C ILE A 197 -11.26 -17.66 12.48
N LEU A 198 -10.58 -18.09 11.41
CA LEU A 198 -9.28 -17.55 11.03
C LEU A 198 -9.33 -16.04 10.74
N GLY A 199 -10.42 -15.56 10.13
CA GLY A 199 -10.62 -14.14 9.91
C GLY A 199 -10.70 -13.33 11.21
N PHE A 200 -11.45 -13.81 12.23
CA PHE A 200 -11.51 -13.15 13.54
C PHE A 200 -10.18 -13.26 14.30
N THR A 201 -9.47 -14.38 14.21
CA THR A 201 -8.13 -14.53 14.77
C THR A 201 -7.16 -13.52 14.16
N SER A 202 -7.17 -13.40 12.83
CA SER A 202 -6.35 -12.39 12.13
C SER A 202 -6.70 -10.97 12.59
N PHE A 203 -7.99 -10.65 12.71
CA PHE A 203 -8.43 -9.33 13.19
C PHE A 203 -7.93 -9.05 14.62
N GLY A 204 -8.03 -10.03 15.53
CA GLY A 204 -7.51 -9.91 16.89
C GLY A 204 -6.00 -9.71 16.92
N LEU A 205 -5.26 -10.50 16.14
CA LEU A 205 -3.80 -10.39 16.04
C LEU A 205 -3.34 -9.05 15.47
N VAL A 206 -3.97 -8.56 14.39
CA VAL A 206 -3.58 -7.26 13.84
C VAL A 206 -3.95 -6.10 14.78
N SER A 207 -5.06 -6.20 15.51
CA SER A 207 -5.40 -5.22 16.54
C SER A 207 -4.36 -5.19 17.67
N ALA A 208 -3.89 -6.36 18.10
CA ALA A 208 -2.81 -6.47 19.07
C ALA A 208 -1.49 -5.93 18.52
N SER A 209 -1.17 -6.18 17.25
CA SER A 209 0.05 -5.63 16.64
C SER A 209 0.02 -4.09 16.59
N ILE A 210 -1.12 -3.46 16.28
CA ILE A 210 -1.25 -2.00 16.33
C ILE A 210 -0.94 -1.47 17.72
N VAL A 211 -1.50 -2.09 18.76
CA VAL A 211 -1.24 -1.68 20.15
C VAL A 211 0.25 -1.82 20.49
N LEU A 212 0.87 -2.95 20.12
CA LEU A 212 2.31 -3.17 20.33
C LEU A 212 3.17 -2.15 19.60
N GLY A 213 2.83 -1.82 18.35
CA GLY A 213 3.53 -0.79 17.59
C GLY A 213 3.40 0.60 18.21
N LEU A 214 2.21 0.94 18.73
CA LEU A 214 1.99 2.20 19.44
C LEU A 214 2.76 2.23 20.76
N ILE A 215 2.79 1.14 21.53
CA ILE A 215 3.60 1.02 22.74
C ILE A 215 5.08 1.21 22.40
N SER A 216 5.56 0.59 21.33
CA SER A 216 6.95 0.74 20.86
C SER A 216 7.30 2.20 20.60
N ILE A 217 6.42 2.94 19.92
CA ILE A 217 6.68 4.35 19.58
C ILE A 217 6.57 5.26 20.81
N LEU A 218 5.62 5.02 21.69
CA LEU A 218 5.31 5.95 22.77
C LEU A 218 6.14 5.72 24.05
N LEU A 219 6.58 4.49 24.33
CA LEU A 219 7.14 4.12 25.62
C LEU A 219 8.55 3.52 25.57
N CYS A 220 9.04 3.11 24.42
CA CYS A 220 10.23 2.26 24.34
C CYS A 220 11.25 2.78 23.32
N GLU A 221 11.91 3.88 23.63
CA GLU A 221 12.92 4.48 22.75
C GLU A 221 14.18 3.61 22.56
N GLU A 222 14.54 2.78 23.55
CA GLU A 222 15.82 2.03 23.54
C GLU A 222 15.69 0.51 23.34
N SER A 223 14.47 -0.06 23.35
CA SER A 223 14.29 -1.51 23.31
C SER A 223 13.72 -2.03 22.00
N ASN A 224 14.48 -2.88 21.31
CA ASN A 224 14.02 -3.57 20.09
C ASN A 224 12.97 -4.68 20.36
N LEU A 225 12.66 -4.98 21.63
CA LEU A 225 11.75 -6.08 21.98
C LEU A 225 10.33 -5.86 21.44
N PHE A 226 9.76 -4.67 21.63
CA PHE A 226 8.41 -4.36 21.16
C PHE A 226 8.29 -4.35 19.63
N PRO A 227 9.21 -3.76 18.85
CA PRO A 227 9.26 -3.90 17.40
C PRO A 227 9.35 -5.35 16.93
N ILE A 228 10.14 -6.20 17.61
CA ILE A 228 10.25 -7.64 17.29
C ILE A 228 8.91 -8.33 17.51
N ILE A 229 8.28 -8.16 18.67
CA ILE A 229 6.98 -8.78 18.99
C ILE A 229 5.89 -8.25 18.04
N PHE A 230 5.87 -6.96 17.75
CA PHE A 230 4.98 -6.34 16.76
C PHE A 230 5.05 -7.08 15.45
N ASN A 231 6.24 -7.29 14.89
CA ASN A 231 6.43 -7.95 13.60
C ASN A 231 6.01 -9.42 13.62
N ILE A 232 6.28 -10.17 14.71
CA ILE A 232 5.83 -11.56 14.87
C ILE A 232 4.30 -11.64 14.86
N VAL A 233 3.64 -10.78 15.64
CA VAL A 233 2.18 -10.77 15.75
C VAL A 233 1.54 -10.30 14.45
N PHE A 234 2.14 -9.32 13.78
CA PHE A 234 1.68 -8.85 12.47
C PHE A 234 1.84 -9.92 11.39
N LEU A 235 2.97 -10.63 11.32
CA LEU A 235 3.16 -11.75 10.39
C LEU A 235 2.14 -12.87 10.65
N SER A 236 1.92 -13.21 11.92
CA SER A 236 0.91 -14.20 12.32
C SER A 236 -0.49 -13.78 11.89
N SER A 237 -0.83 -12.49 11.98
CA SER A 237 -2.10 -11.95 11.49
C SER A 237 -2.22 -12.07 9.97
N ALA A 238 -1.17 -11.70 9.23
CA ALA A 238 -1.17 -11.76 7.77
C ALA A 238 -1.29 -13.22 7.26
N LEU A 239 -0.58 -14.16 7.89
CA LEU A 239 -0.67 -15.60 7.58
C LEU A 239 -2.06 -16.17 7.88
N THR A 240 -2.65 -15.84 9.03
CA THR A 240 -4.00 -16.26 9.38
C THR A 240 -5.05 -15.66 8.47
N PHE A 241 -4.88 -14.41 8.01
CA PHE A 241 -5.74 -13.81 6.99
C PHE A 241 -5.63 -14.55 5.66
N GLY A 242 -4.41 -14.84 5.19
CA GLY A 242 -4.19 -15.63 3.98
C GLY A 242 -4.84 -17.02 4.07
N GLY A 243 -4.76 -17.66 5.23
CA GLY A 243 -5.49 -18.91 5.52
C GLY A 243 -7.01 -18.73 5.53
N ALA A 244 -7.52 -17.60 6.03
CA ALA A 244 -8.95 -17.31 6.05
C ALA A 244 -9.55 -17.16 4.64
N VAL A 245 -8.79 -16.57 3.71
CA VAL A 245 -9.21 -16.35 2.32
C VAL A 245 -8.63 -17.37 1.34
N TYR A 246 -8.08 -18.48 1.85
CA TYR A 246 -7.55 -19.62 1.07
C TYR A 246 -6.34 -19.30 0.17
N ILE A 247 -5.56 -18.29 0.47
CA ILE A 247 -4.35 -17.98 -0.33
C ILE A 247 -3.24 -18.99 -0.09
N THR A 248 -3.11 -19.46 1.17
CA THR A 248 -2.07 -20.44 1.59
C THR A 248 -2.49 -21.88 1.48
N GLY A 249 -3.73 -22.19 1.06
CA GLY A 249 -4.28 -23.54 0.99
C GLY A 249 -4.75 -23.95 -0.38
N ASP A 250 -5.30 -25.17 -0.47
CA ASP A 250 -5.77 -25.79 -1.70
C ASP A 250 -6.79 -24.90 -2.43
N PHE A 251 -6.34 -24.39 -3.59
CA PHE A 251 -7.22 -23.84 -4.61
C PHE A 251 -7.94 -24.93 -5.41
N ASP A 252 -8.01 -26.16 -4.91
CA ASP A 252 -8.54 -27.28 -5.66
C ASP A 252 -10.00 -27.12 -6.06
N ASN A 253 -10.80 -26.40 -5.29
CA ASN A 253 -12.13 -26.00 -5.75
C ASN A 253 -12.09 -24.96 -6.88
N SER A 254 -10.96 -24.31 -7.14
CA SER A 254 -10.75 -23.50 -8.33
C SER A 254 -10.68 -24.36 -9.60
N SER A 255 -10.38 -25.65 -9.49
CA SER A 255 -10.31 -26.57 -10.63
C SER A 255 -11.66 -26.74 -11.32
N GLU A 256 -12.76 -26.80 -10.59
CA GLU A 256 -14.11 -26.84 -11.17
C GLU A 256 -14.46 -25.54 -11.86
N ILE A 257 -14.23 -24.41 -11.19
CA ILE A 257 -14.51 -23.07 -11.76
C ILE A 257 -13.61 -22.85 -12.98
N ARG A 258 -12.34 -23.24 -12.91
CA ARG A 258 -11.38 -23.11 -13.99
C ARG A 258 -11.75 -23.95 -15.21
N ARG A 259 -12.42 -25.11 -15.02
CA ARG A 259 -12.95 -25.94 -16.12
C ARG A 259 -14.17 -25.30 -16.79
N LEU A 260 -14.97 -24.54 -16.05
CA LEU A 260 -16.18 -23.88 -16.55
C LEU A 260 -15.91 -22.57 -17.28
N ILE A 261 -14.72 -21.97 -17.09
CA ILE A 261 -14.34 -20.67 -17.67
C ILE A 261 -13.40 -20.92 -18.85
N GLN A 262 -13.68 -20.33 -20.02
CA GLN A 262 -12.87 -20.45 -21.22
C GLN A 262 -12.41 -19.10 -21.76
N GLY A 263 -11.38 -19.14 -22.63
CA GLY A 263 -10.88 -17.98 -23.38
C GLY A 263 -10.32 -16.87 -22.49
N GLU A 264 -10.61 -15.62 -22.81
CA GLU A 264 -10.13 -14.42 -22.11
C GLU A 264 -10.51 -14.39 -20.63
N LYS A 265 -11.70 -14.89 -20.28
CA LYS A 265 -12.16 -14.99 -18.89
C LYS A 265 -11.26 -15.89 -18.06
N LYS A 266 -10.79 -17.01 -18.64
CA LYS A 266 -9.84 -17.93 -17.98
C LYS A 266 -8.48 -17.27 -17.79
N ALA A 267 -7.93 -16.66 -18.83
CA ALA A 267 -6.65 -15.95 -18.75
C ALA A 267 -6.67 -14.85 -17.67
N ARG A 268 -7.75 -14.09 -17.60
CA ARG A 268 -7.97 -13.08 -16.56
C ARG A 268 -8.07 -13.69 -15.16
N TYR A 269 -8.82 -14.78 -15.00
CA TYR A 269 -8.96 -15.48 -13.74
C TYR A 269 -7.62 -16.02 -13.24
N ASP A 270 -6.90 -16.76 -14.08
CA ASP A 270 -5.59 -17.31 -13.74
C ASP A 270 -4.58 -16.23 -13.36
N PHE A 271 -4.55 -15.14 -14.13
CA PHE A 271 -3.73 -13.98 -13.85
C PHE A 271 -4.06 -13.39 -12.46
N THR A 272 -5.33 -13.15 -12.17
CA THR A 272 -5.75 -12.57 -10.90
C THR A 272 -5.37 -13.45 -9.71
N VAL A 273 -5.58 -14.76 -9.81
CA VAL A 273 -5.25 -15.71 -8.74
C VAL A 273 -3.75 -15.74 -8.46
N ILE A 274 -2.92 -15.81 -9.50
CA ILE A 274 -1.45 -15.82 -9.35
C ILE A 274 -0.98 -14.52 -8.68
N HIS A 275 -1.55 -13.37 -9.07
CA HIS A 275 -1.15 -12.07 -8.54
C HIS A 275 -1.51 -11.89 -7.09
N ILE A 276 -2.70 -12.32 -6.68
CA ILE A 276 -3.10 -12.27 -5.28
C ILE A 276 -2.16 -13.13 -4.44
N LYS A 277 -1.86 -14.35 -4.88
CA LYS A 277 -0.89 -15.22 -4.18
C LYS A 277 0.47 -14.54 -4.05
N LEU A 278 0.95 -13.95 -5.13
CA LEU A 278 2.23 -13.28 -5.16
C LEU A 278 2.23 -12.03 -4.27
N SER A 279 1.16 -11.22 -4.28
CA SER A 279 1.07 -10.04 -3.41
C SER A 279 1.15 -10.44 -1.93
N PHE A 280 0.46 -11.48 -1.50
CA PHE A 280 0.56 -11.98 -0.13
C PHE A 280 1.94 -12.56 0.20
N LEU A 281 2.58 -13.27 -0.73
CA LEU A 281 3.96 -13.72 -0.55
C LEU A 281 4.90 -12.52 -0.29
N LEU A 282 4.75 -11.45 -1.08
CA LEU A 282 5.52 -10.23 -0.91
C LEU A 282 5.21 -9.53 0.43
N LEU A 283 3.96 -9.56 0.90
CA LEU A 283 3.62 -9.07 2.25
C LEU A 283 4.36 -9.85 3.34
N TYR A 284 4.36 -11.18 3.26
CA TYR A 284 5.05 -12.03 4.24
C TYR A 284 6.55 -11.79 4.22
N ILE A 285 7.16 -11.69 3.04
CA ILE A 285 8.59 -11.34 2.88
C ILE A 285 8.87 -9.97 3.50
N GLY A 286 8.07 -8.95 3.19
CA GLY A 286 8.28 -7.60 3.71
C GLY A 286 8.20 -7.51 5.24
N ILE A 287 7.23 -8.19 5.87
CA ILE A 287 7.13 -8.25 7.34
C ILE A 287 8.31 -9.03 7.93
N THR A 288 8.75 -10.10 7.25
CA THR A 288 9.93 -10.87 7.69
C THR A 288 11.20 -10.03 7.60
N MET A 289 11.38 -9.22 6.54
CA MET A 289 12.51 -8.28 6.45
C MET A 289 12.49 -7.24 7.57
N ALA A 290 11.32 -6.74 7.94
CA ALA A 290 11.18 -5.83 9.09
C ALA A 290 11.52 -6.52 10.43
N PHE A 291 11.13 -7.77 10.60
CA PHE A 291 11.55 -8.56 11.76
C PHE A 291 13.07 -8.73 11.80
N LEU A 292 13.69 -9.08 10.68
CA LEU A 292 15.15 -9.24 10.59
C LEU A 292 15.91 -7.94 10.83
N PHE A 293 15.38 -6.79 10.39
CA PHE A 293 15.93 -5.47 10.68
C PHE A 293 16.02 -5.24 12.20
N ASN A 294 14.95 -5.49 12.93
CA ASN A 294 14.94 -5.30 14.39
C ASN A 294 15.78 -6.34 15.13
N LEU A 295 16.03 -7.52 14.54
CA LEU A 295 16.82 -8.59 15.14
C LEU A 295 18.32 -8.41 14.95
N PHE A 296 18.76 -7.97 13.75
CA PHE A 296 20.16 -7.89 13.36
C PHE A 296 20.77 -6.48 13.43
N HIS A 297 20.16 -5.60 14.21
CA HIS A 297 20.63 -4.22 14.43
C HIS A 297 20.91 -3.45 13.12
N GLU A 298 19.82 -3.01 12.50
CA GLU A 298 19.80 -1.85 11.60
C GLU A 298 20.60 -1.96 10.30
N THR A 299 20.50 -3.07 9.59
CA THR A 299 21.01 -3.10 8.22
C THR A 299 20.03 -2.40 7.27
N PHE A 300 20.51 -1.37 6.55
CA PHE A 300 19.71 -0.60 5.59
C PHE A 300 18.97 -1.49 4.57
N ALA A 301 19.58 -2.60 4.15
CA ALA A 301 18.96 -3.54 3.23
C ALA A 301 17.61 -4.10 3.74
N PHE A 302 17.56 -4.52 5.00
CA PHE A 302 16.32 -5.03 5.58
C PHE A 302 15.26 -3.94 5.75
N TYR A 303 15.68 -2.72 6.10
CA TYR A 303 14.80 -1.56 6.20
C TYR A 303 14.15 -1.23 4.86
N ASP A 304 14.98 -1.08 3.84
CA ASP A 304 14.53 -0.72 2.49
C ASP A 304 13.63 -1.79 1.88
N LEU A 305 14.04 -3.06 1.96
CA LEU A 305 13.26 -4.19 1.46
C LEU A 305 11.95 -4.35 2.21
N ALA A 306 11.91 -4.17 3.54
CA ALA A 306 10.68 -4.25 4.31
C ALA A 306 9.64 -3.26 3.77
N ILE A 307 10.02 -2.00 3.61
CA ILE A 307 9.10 -0.95 3.16
C ILE A 307 8.65 -1.19 1.72
N HIS A 308 9.60 -1.41 0.80
CA HIS A 308 9.28 -1.47 -0.62
C HIS A 308 8.58 -2.77 -1.01
N THR A 309 8.89 -3.89 -0.37
CA THR A 309 8.20 -5.15 -0.61
C THR A 309 6.75 -5.10 -0.12
N ILE A 310 6.46 -4.40 0.97
CA ILE A 310 5.08 -4.17 1.41
C ILE A 310 4.40 -3.13 0.50
N ALA A 311 5.01 -1.95 0.31
CA ALA A 311 4.36 -0.83 -0.38
C ALA A 311 4.19 -1.09 -1.88
N ILE A 312 5.24 -1.52 -2.57
CA ILE A 312 5.22 -1.77 -4.02
C ILE A 312 4.78 -3.21 -4.28
N GLY A 313 5.34 -4.17 -3.54
CA GLY A 313 5.10 -5.59 -3.74
C GLY A 313 3.67 -6.00 -3.38
N PHE A 314 3.21 -5.74 -2.16
CA PHE A 314 1.86 -6.12 -1.74
C PHE A 314 0.82 -5.10 -2.19
N ILE A 315 0.93 -3.85 -1.72
CA ILE A 315 -0.11 -2.83 -1.95
C ILE A 315 -0.16 -2.44 -3.43
N GLY A 316 0.99 -2.18 -4.06
CA GLY A 316 1.09 -1.81 -5.47
C GLY A 316 0.56 -2.91 -6.38
N THR A 317 0.95 -4.18 -6.16
CA THR A 317 0.44 -5.32 -6.94
C THR A 317 -1.07 -5.49 -6.75
N THR A 318 -1.56 -5.40 -5.52
CA THR A 318 -3.00 -5.51 -5.23
C THR A 318 -3.79 -4.41 -5.96
N ILE A 319 -3.33 -3.16 -5.91
CA ILE A 319 -3.98 -2.05 -6.62
C ILE A 319 -3.98 -2.30 -8.13
N THR A 320 -2.87 -2.73 -8.72
CA THR A 320 -2.75 -2.96 -10.16
C THR A 320 -3.63 -4.10 -10.66
N VAL A 321 -3.94 -5.08 -9.82
CA VAL A 321 -4.84 -6.18 -10.14
C VAL A 321 -6.31 -5.81 -9.92
N TYR A 322 -6.64 -5.26 -8.74
CA TYR A 322 -8.02 -5.03 -8.37
C TYR A 322 -8.65 -3.83 -9.08
N LEU A 323 -7.93 -2.73 -9.22
CA LEU A 323 -8.54 -1.52 -9.75
C LEU A 323 -9.06 -1.67 -11.17
N PRO A 324 -8.33 -2.29 -12.14
CA PRO A 324 -8.84 -2.56 -13.48
C PRO A 324 -10.03 -3.55 -13.53
N LEU A 325 -10.16 -4.40 -12.51
CA LEU A 325 -11.25 -5.37 -12.43
C LEU A 325 -12.49 -4.82 -11.74
N MET A 326 -12.31 -3.96 -10.75
CA MET A 326 -13.41 -3.44 -9.92
C MET A 326 -14.00 -2.15 -10.46
N LEU A 327 -13.16 -1.26 -11.00
CA LEU A 327 -13.58 0.06 -11.42
C LEU A 327 -14.56 0.03 -12.61
N PRO A 328 -14.32 -0.73 -13.71
CA PRO A 328 -15.24 -0.73 -14.84
C PRO A 328 -16.66 -1.16 -14.48
N PRO A 329 -16.91 -2.30 -13.79
CA PRO A 329 -18.27 -2.67 -13.38
C PRO A 329 -18.94 -1.63 -12.48
N VAL A 330 -18.14 -0.95 -11.65
CA VAL A 330 -18.62 0.09 -10.74
C VAL A 330 -19.21 1.28 -11.50
N ILE A 331 -18.66 1.62 -12.66
CA ILE A 331 -19.11 2.72 -13.51
C ILE A 331 -19.95 2.24 -14.71
N GLY A 332 -20.39 0.98 -14.72
CA GLY A 332 -21.22 0.41 -15.79
C GLY A 332 -20.46 0.15 -17.08
N ARG A 333 -19.16 -0.15 -17.01
CA ARG A 333 -18.30 -0.46 -18.16
C ARG A 333 -17.89 -1.92 -18.20
N THR A 334 -17.55 -2.41 -19.39
CA THR A 334 -16.99 -3.76 -19.56
C THR A 334 -15.54 -3.82 -19.08
N ILE A 335 -15.15 -4.97 -18.51
CA ILE A 335 -13.76 -5.20 -18.10
C ILE A 335 -12.96 -5.55 -19.36
N HIS A 336 -11.96 -4.73 -19.68
CA HIS A 336 -10.97 -5.05 -20.71
C HIS A 336 -9.75 -5.69 -20.07
N PHE A 337 -9.36 -6.87 -20.56
CA PHE A 337 -8.18 -7.59 -20.11
C PHE A 337 -7.38 -8.07 -21.32
N THR A 338 -6.12 -7.66 -21.39
CA THR A 338 -5.19 -8.05 -22.46
C THR A 338 -3.85 -8.43 -21.86
N ASN A 339 -2.93 -8.97 -22.64
CA ASN A 339 -1.57 -9.24 -22.18
C ASN A 339 -0.84 -7.98 -21.69
N PHE A 340 -1.24 -6.80 -22.14
CA PHE A 340 -0.71 -5.53 -21.69
C PHE A 340 -0.94 -5.28 -20.18
N ASN A 341 -2.03 -5.83 -19.62
CA ASN A 341 -2.32 -5.75 -18.19
C ASN A 341 -1.31 -6.49 -17.31
N LYS A 342 -0.49 -7.38 -17.90
CA LYS A 342 0.53 -8.14 -17.17
C LYS A 342 1.84 -7.37 -16.98
N ILE A 343 2.10 -6.35 -17.82
CA ILE A 343 3.37 -5.63 -17.84
C ILE A 343 3.68 -4.91 -16.52
N PRO A 344 2.75 -4.17 -15.88
CA PRO A 344 3.03 -3.50 -14.62
C PRO A 344 3.55 -4.44 -13.53
N LEU A 345 2.97 -5.63 -13.42
CA LEU A 345 3.44 -6.61 -12.45
C LEU A 345 4.85 -7.09 -12.75
N LEU A 346 5.13 -7.44 -14.01
CA LEU A 346 6.46 -7.91 -14.41
C LEU A 346 7.52 -6.85 -14.08
N LEU A 347 7.22 -5.57 -14.33
CA LEU A 347 8.10 -4.46 -13.98
C LEU A 347 8.26 -4.28 -12.46
N ILE A 348 7.20 -4.47 -11.68
CA ILE A 348 7.25 -4.43 -10.21
C ILE A 348 8.15 -5.55 -9.67
N ILE A 349 7.98 -6.78 -10.16
CA ILE A 349 8.81 -7.93 -9.71
C ILE A 349 10.26 -7.70 -10.10
N LEU A 350 10.51 -7.21 -11.31
CA LEU A 350 11.86 -6.90 -11.78
C LEU A 350 12.51 -5.83 -10.91
N ALA A 351 11.78 -4.75 -10.62
CA ALA A 351 12.24 -3.67 -9.74
C ALA A 351 12.61 -4.20 -8.35
N LEU A 352 11.74 -4.98 -7.73
CA LEU A 352 11.99 -5.57 -6.40
C LEU A 352 13.14 -6.56 -6.42
N GLY A 353 13.27 -7.38 -7.47
CA GLY A 353 14.37 -8.33 -7.62
C GLY A 353 15.73 -7.63 -7.73
N ILE A 354 15.83 -6.60 -8.59
CA ILE A 354 17.05 -5.80 -8.74
C ILE A 354 17.36 -5.09 -7.42
N ARG A 355 16.34 -4.55 -6.75
CA ARG A 355 16.49 -3.86 -5.47
C ARG A 355 17.00 -4.82 -4.39
N ALA A 356 16.44 -6.02 -4.27
CA ALA A 356 16.90 -7.02 -3.32
C ALA A 356 18.35 -7.41 -3.55
N ILE A 357 18.75 -7.66 -4.79
CA ILE A 357 20.15 -7.97 -5.13
C ILE A 357 21.05 -6.79 -4.77
N GLY A 358 20.68 -5.56 -5.12
CA GLY A 358 21.45 -4.37 -4.83
C GLY A 358 21.64 -4.14 -3.33
N ASP A 359 20.58 -4.25 -2.54
CA ASP A 359 20.60 -4.08 -1.08
C ASP A 359 21.51 -5.11 -0.42
N PHE A 360 21.41 -6.39 -0.80
CA PHE A 360 22.27 -7.44 -0.24
C PHE A 360 23.74 -7.23 -0.62
N VAL A 361 24.04 -6.88 -1.87
CA VAL A 361 25.42 -6.66 -2.31
C VAL A 361 26.04 -5.45 -1.62
N LEU A 362 25.30 -4.34 -1.50
CA LEU A 362 25.81 -3.13 -0.85
C LEU A 362 26.02 -3.32 0.65
N THR A 363 25.15 -4.09 1.31
CA THR A 363 25.30 -4.40 2.74
C THR A 363 26.51 -5.29 2.99
N GLN A 364 26.82 -6.23 2.09
CA GLN A 364 27.93 -7.16 2.24
C GLN A 364 29.29 -6.52 1.94
N SER A 365 29.35 -5.44 1.16
CA SER A 365 30.62 -4.71 0.96
C SER A 365 31.19 -4.15 2.25
N SER A 366 30.38 -4.09 3.31
CA SER A 366 30.81 -3.71 4.67
C SER A 366 31.05 -4.91 5.61
N SER A 367 30.79 -6.15 5.18
CA SER A 367 30.93 -7.35 6.01
C SER A 367 32.11 -8.23 5.56
N PRO A 368 33.04 -8.60 6.46
CA PRO A 368 34.23 -9.40 6.12
C PRO A 368 33.93 -10.88 5.85
N TYR A 369 32.68 -11.35 6.00
CA TYR A 369 32.36 -12.78 6.01
C TYR A 369 31.80 -13.35 4.71
N LEU A 370 31.52 -12.55 3.68
CA LEU A 370 31.02 -13.07 2.41
C LEU A 370 31.95 -12.68 1.25
N VAL A 371 32.59 -13.69 0.67
CA VAL A 371 33.42 -13.53 -0.53
C VAL A 371 32.49 -13.60 -1.76
N LEU A 372 32.12 -12.44 -2.30
CA LEU A 372 31.39 -12.35 -3.56
C LEU A 372 32.35 -12.58 -4.75
N PRO A 373 31.85 -13.11 -5.89
CA PRO A 373 32.63 -13.19 -7.11
C PRO A 373 33.25 -11.83 -7.52
N PRO A 374 34.50 -11.79 -8.04
CA PRO A 374 35.20 -10.52 -8.31
C PRO A 374 34.45 -9.53 -9.22
N PHE A 375 33.60 -10.02 -10.14
CA PHE A 375 32.84 -9.16 -11.04
C PHE A 375 31.73 -8.37 -10.33
N LEU A 376 31.30 -8.81 -9.14
CA LEU A 376 30.32 -8.08 -8.30
C LEU A 376 31.00 -7.01 -7.43
N TYR A 377 32.32 -6.99 -7.34
CA TYR A 377 33.06 -5.92 -6.64
C TYR A 377 33.16 -4.61 -7.42
N GLN A 378 32.74 -4.56 -8.67
CA GLN A 378 32.58 -3.28 -9.36
C GLN A 378 31.36 -2.55 -8.80
N GLN A 379 31.50 -2.00 -7.60
CA GLN A 379 30.48 -1.27 -6.84
C GLN A 379 29.67 -0.29 -7.71
N THR A 380 30.35 0.42 -8.62
CA THR A 380 29.74 1.39 -9.51
C THR A 380 28.67 0.80 -10.44
N ILE A 381 28.87 -0.41 -10.99
CA ILE A 381 27.90 -1.02 -11.90
C ILE A 381 26.64 -1.45 -11.12
N ILE A 382 26.82 -2.07 -9.96
CA ILE A 382 25.69 -2.53 -9.13
C ILE A 382 24.90 -1.34 -8.59
N GLN A 383 25.58 -0.28 -8.17
CA GLN A 383 24.96 0.96 -7.75
C GLN A 383 24.10 1.58 -8.84
N HIS A 384 24.57 1.60 -10.10
CA HIS A 384 23.79 2.09 -11.23
C HIS A 384 22.57 1.23 -11.51
N PHE A 385 22.70 -0.10 -11.48
CA PHE A 385 21.58 -1.01 -11.63
C PHE A 385 20.54 -0.85 -10.52
N TYR A 386 21.00 -0.70 -9.28
CA TYR A 386 20.14 -0.45 -8.14
C TYR A 386 19.35 0.86 -8.29
N GLY A 387 20.04 1.95 -8.67
CA GLY A 387 19.37 3.23 -8.98
C GLY A 387 18.35 3.13 -10.12
N LEU A 388 18.61 2.28 -11.12
CA LEU A 388 17.68 2.03 -12.22
C LEU A 388 16.44 1.22 -11.80
N SER A 389 16.49 0.47 -10.69
CA SER A 389 15.35 -0.36 -10.24
C SER A 389 14.08 0.45 -10.05
N SER A 390 14.20 1.65 -9.54
CA SER A 390 13.07 2.55 -9.28
C SER A 390 12.38 3.05 -10.55
N TRP A 391 13.10 3.15 -11.68
CA TRP A 391 12.53 3.54 -12.97
C TRP A 391 11.59 2.48 -13.56
N PHE A 392 11.80 1.20 -13.23
CA PHE A 392 10.84 0.15 -13.57
C PHE A 392 9.49 0.36 -12.86
N VAL A 393 9.51 0.87 -11.62
CA VAL A 393 8.27 1.23 -10.89
C VAL A 393 7.58 2.42 -11.56
N VAL A 394 8.35 3.45 -11.97
CA VAL A 394 7.81 4.59 -12.72
C VAL A 394 7.16 4.13 -14.03
N ALA A 395 7.84 3.26 -14.78
CA ALA A 395 7.29 2.69 -16.01
C ALA A 395 6.04 1.86 -15.75
N ALA A 396 6.03 1.03 -14.68
CA ALA A 396 4.85 0.27 -14.27
C ALA A 396 3.66 1.18 -13.97
N MET A 397 3.88 2.29 -13.28
CA MET A 397 2.83 3.28 -12.99
C MET A 397 2.29 3.96 -14.24
N LEU A 398 3.14 4.34 -15.19
CA LEU A 398 2.70 4.93 -16.46
C LEU A 398 1.82 3.97 -17.25
N ILE A 399 2.26 2.71 -17.37
CA ILE A 399 1.49 1.67 -18.06
C ILE A 399 0.17 1.43 -17.34
N PHE A 400 0.18 1.42 -16.01
CA PHE A 400 -1.03 1.26 -15.21
C PHE A 400 -2.04 2.41 -15.43
N VAL A 401 -1.57 3.66 -15.54
CA VAL A 401 -2.43 4.80 -15.90
C VAL A 401 -3.09 4.60 -17.27
N ILE A 402 -2.34 4.10 -18.26
CA ILE A 402 -2.88 3.79 -19.59
C ILE A 402 -3.94 2.69 -19.49
N ILE A 403 -3.71 1.64 -18.70
CA ILE A 403 -4.68 0.55 -18.48
C ILE A 403 -5.96 1.09 -17.86
N ILE A 404 -5.85 1.91 -16.82
CA ILE A 404 -7.02 2.51 -16.16
C ILE A 404 -7.77 3.42 -17.14
N HIS A 405 -7.07 4.26 -17.89
CA HIS A 405 -7.71 5.13 -18.89
C HIS A 405 -8.48 4.31 -19.93
N LYS A 406 -7.89 3.26 -20.49
CA LYS A 406 -8.57 2.35 -21.42
C LYS A 406 -9.76 1.64 -20.77
N SER A 407 -9.64 1.25 -19.51
CA SER A 407 -10.74 0.61 -18.76
C SER A 407 -11.92 1.58 -18.54
N LEU A 408 -11.63 2.88 -18.38
CA LEU A 408 -12.64 3.92 -18.23
C LEU A 408 -13.28 4.34 -19.56
N SER A 409 -12.60 4.17 -20.68
CA SER A 409 -13.09 4.51 -22.04
C SER A 409 -13.80 3.32 -22.73
N GLY A 410 -13.92 2.17 -22.09
CA GLY A 410 -14.62 1.00 -22.61
C GLY A 410 -16.09 1.24 -22.95
N SER A 411 -16.68 0.35 -23.76
CA SER A 411 -18.09 0.41 -24.12
C SER A 411 -19.01 0.30 -22.90
N ASN A 412 -20.12 1.03 -22.92
CA ASN A 412 -21.15 0.90 -21.87
C ASN A 412 -21.71 -0.53 -21.91
N VAL A 413 -21.91 -1.14 -20.76
CA VAL A 413 -22.70 -2.35 -20.63
C VAL A 413 -24.14 -1.95 -20.88
N VAL A 414 -24.67 -2.28 -22.06
CA VAL A 414 -26.10 -2.23 -22.30
C VAL A 414 -26.68 -3.36 -21.44
N TYR A 415 -27.17 -3.04 -20.27
CA TYR A 415 -28.10 -3.93 -19.57
C TYR A 415 -29.34 -4.01 -20.46
N GLY A 416 -29.37 -5.03 -21.34
CA GLY A 416 -30.61 -5.42 -21.95
C GLY A 416 -31.61 -5.63 -20.81
N ILE A 417 -32.59 -4.77 -20.75
CA ILE A 417 -33.82 -5.01 -19.97
C ILE A 417 -34.43 -6.23 -20.66
N ALA A 418 -33.96 -7.43 -20.25
CA ALA A 418 -34.65 -8.66 -20.59
C ALA A 418 -36.03 -8.53 -19.97
N GLY A 419 -37.04 -8.48 -20.85
CA GLY A 419 -38.38 -8.15 -20.54
C GLY A 419 -38.91 -8.82 -19.27
N ARG A 420 -39.51 -8.00 -18.47
CA ARG A 420 -40.58 -8.44 -17.61
C ARG A 420 -41.81 -8.58 -18.52
N GLU A 421 -42.06 -9.75 -19.00
CA GLU A 421 -43.38 -10.24 -19.30
C GLU A 421 -43.77 -11.26 -18.23
#